data_72bff1d31975fbf632dad02859734de2
#
_entry.id   72bff1d31975fbf632dad02859734de2
#
_cell.length_a   1.000
_cell.length_b   1.000
_cell.length_c   1.000
_cell.angle_alpha   90.00
_cell.angle_beta   90.00
_cell.angle_gamma   90.00
#
_symmetry.space_group_name_H-M   'P 1'
#
loop_
_entity.id
_entity.type
_entity.pdbx_description
1 polymer ?
#
loop_
_entity_poly.entity_id
_entity_poly.type
_entity_poly.pdbx_seq_one_letter_code
_entity_poly.pdbx_strand_id
1 'polypeptide(L)'
;MTPLSASTFEPRIVPLGDCALTVEFGRSIDPQTHALVLGFASALDAMANNGLLDGVVEWVPAFCSVTVHFDPALADGERLANELSILARKGARASAVGCRWHIPVCFDQEFAPDLAELAAAKNLHPADVIELMTSTVFT
;
A
#
# COMPACT_ATOMS: atom_id res chain seq x y z
N MET A 1 -17.50 26.47 -2.38
CA MET A 1 -16.65 25.28 -2.15
C MET A 1 -17.51 24.08 -2.46
N THR A 2 -17.37 23.53 -3.66
CA THR A 2 -18.09 22.31 -4.08
C THR A 2 -17.38 21.12 -3.44
N PRO A 3 -18.08 20.22 -2.72
CA PRO A 3 -17.43 19.02 -2.20
C PRO A 3 -17.00 18.18 -3.41
N LEU A 4 -15.71 17.89 -3.51
CA LEU A 4 -15.21 16.90 -4.44
C LEU A 4 -15.96 15.59 -4.15
N SER A 5 -16.73 15.13 -5.14
CA SER A 5 -17.35 13.82 -5.15
C SER A 5 -16.23 12.80 -4.96
N ALA A 6 -16.18 12.18 -3.80
CA ALA A 6 -15.32 11.02 -3.58
C ALA A 6 -15.78 9.96 -4.59
N SER A 7 -14.98 9.73 -5.62
CA SER A 7 -15.16 8.60 -6.53
C SER A 7 -15.08 7.34 -5.67
N THR A 8 -16.22 6.74 -5.39
CA THR A 8 -16.30 5.48 -4.64
C THR A 8 -15.78 4.39 -5.57
N PHE A 9 -14.48 4.15 -5.54
CA PHE A 9 -13.90 3.00 -6.23
C PHE A 9 -14.42 1.74 -5.51
N GLU A 10 -15.07 0.87 -6.24
CA GLU A 10 -15.52 -0.41 -5.72
C GLU A 10 -14.34 -1.39 -5.75
N PRO A 11 -13.98 -2.04 -4.62
CA PRO A 11 -12.87 -2.99 -4.59
C PRO A 11 -13.06 -4.12 -5.61
N ARG A 12 -11.97 -4.46 -6.31
CA ARG A 12 -11.96 -5.53 -7.32
C ARG A 12 -10.99 -6.63 -6.89
N ILE A 13 -11.37 -7.87 -7.17
CA ILE A 13 -10.48 -9.02 -7.02
C ILE A 13 -9.95 -9.39 -8.40
N VAL A 14 -8.62 -9.46 -8.50
CA VAL A 14 -7.91 -9.82 -9.75
C VAL A 14 -7.03 -11.03 -9.48
N PRO A 15 -7.22 -12.16 -10.18
CA PRO A 15 -6.31 -13.30 -10.08
C PRO A 15 -4.88 -12.92 -10.50
N LEU A 16 -3.90 -13.42 -9.78
CA LEU A 16 -2.49 -13.30 -10.08
C LEU A 16 -1.87 -14.71 -10.14
N GLY A 17 -1.93 -15.33 -11.33
CA GLY A 17 -1.62 -16.76 -11.48
C GLY A 17 -2.64 -17.64 -10.77
N ASP A 18 -2.18 -18.80 -10.30
CA ASP A 18 -3.01 -19.88 -9.74
C ASP A 18 -3.02 -19.87 -8.21
N CYS A 19 -2.13 -19.11 -7.57
CA CYS A 19 -1.87 -19.15 -6.13
C CYS A 19 -1.88 -17.76 -5.47
N ALA A 20 -2.40 -16.73 -6.15
CA ALA A 20 -2.54 -15.41 -5.56
C ALA A 20 -3.75 -14.64 -6.10
N LEU A 21 -4.29 -13.76 -5.27
CA LEU A 21 -5.38 -12.84 -5.57
C LEU A 21 -4.97 -11.43 -5.16
N THR A 22 -5.13 -10.47 -6.07
CA THR A 22 -4.91 -9.06 -5.76
C THR A 22 -6.25 -8.37 -5.53
N VAL A 23 -6.39 -7.73 -4.38
CA VAL A 23 -7.53 -6.89 -4.00
C VAL A 23 -7.16 -5.45 -4.28
N GLU A 24 -7.77 -4.83 -5.29
CA GLU A 24 -7.53 -3.44 -5.67
C GLU A 24 -8.55 -2.51 -5.00
N PHE A 25 -8.07 -1.43 -4.38
CA PHE A 25 -8.87 -0.40 -3.70
C PHE A 25 -8.90 0.94 -4.45
N GLY A 26 -8.08 1.10 -5.47
CA GLY A 26 -7.97 2.32 -6.26
C GLY A 26 -6.97 2.19 -7.40
N ARG A 27 -6.82 3.27 -8.18
CA ARG A 27 -5.88 3.36 -9.31
C ARG A 27 -4.84 4.48 -9.12
N SER A 28 -4.97 5.25 -8.07
CA SER A 28 -4.08 6.35 -7.74
C SER A 28 -3.53 6.18 -6.34
N ILE A 29 -2.31 6.62 -6.15
CA ILE A 29 -1.66 6.67 -4.84
C ILE A 29 -2.20 7.88 -4.12
N ASP A 30 -3.06 7.66 -3.12
CA ASP A 30 -3.59 8.69 -2.25
C ASP A 30 -3.80 8.16 -0.82
N PRO A 31 -3.75 9.04 0.20
CA PRO A 31 -3.84 8.61 1.60
C PRO A 31 -5.15 7.90 1.96
N GLN A 32 -6.26 8.19 1.28
CA GLN A 32 -7.56 7.57 1.58
C GLN A 32 -7.61 6.14 1.08
N THR A 33 -7.12 5.90 -0.15
CA THR A 33 -6.97 4.55 -0.71
C THR A 33 -6.01 3.74 0.12
N HIS A 34 -4.87 4.31 0.52
CA HIS A 34 -3.90 3.63 1.35
C HIS A 34 -4.47 3.25 2.74
N ALA A 35 -5.29 4.12 3.35
CA ALA A 35 -5.96 3.79 4.60
C ALA A 35 -6.93 2.59 4.48
N LEU A 36 -7.58 2.40 3.32
CA LEU A 36 -8.39 1.21 3.04
C LEU A 36 -7.54 -0.04 2.92
N VAL A 37 -6.40 0.06 2.22
CA VAL A 37 -5.42 -1.04 2.09
C VAL A 37 -4.93 -1.50 3.46
N LEU A 38 -4.49 -0.56 4.30
CA LEU A 38 -4.01 -0.89 5.65
C LEU A 38 -5.11 -1.44 6.56
N GLY A 39 -6.33 -0.91 6.44
CA GLY A 39 -7.49 -1.44 7.17
C GLY A 39 -7.85 -2.86 6.76
N PHE A 40 -7.77 -3.16 5.48
CA PHE A 40 -7.99 -4.50 4.95
C PHE A 40 -6.88 -5.47 5.40
N ALA A 41 -5.61 -5.09 5.33
CA ALA A 41 -4.49 -5.89 5.82
C ALA A 41 -4.65 -6.20 7.32
N SER A 42 -5.00 -5.20 8.13
CA SER A 42 -5.28 -5.40 9.56
C SER A 42 -6.45 -6.35 9.82
N ALA A 43 -7.47 -6.34 8.96
CA ALA A 43 -8.58 -7.29 9.06
C ALA A 43 -8.14 -8.72 8.73
N LEU A 44 -7.23 -8.89 7.76
CA LEU A 44 -6.62 -10.20 7.47
C LEU A 44 -5.77 -10.69 8.65
N ASP A 45 -4.98 -9.80 9.29
CA ASP A 45 -4.24 -10.13 10.51
C ASP A 45 -5.17 -10.67 11.61
N ALA A 46 -6.30 -10.01 11.83
CA ALA A 46 -7.29 -10.44 12.80
C ALA A 46 -7.93 -11.79 12.44
N MET A 47 -8.21 -12.03 11.16
CA MET A 47 -8.74 -13.32 10.69
C MET A 47 -7.71 -14.44 10.86
N ALA A 48 -6.44 -14.21 10.53
CA ALA A 48 -5.37 -15.18 10.69
C ALA A 48 -5.18 -15.56 12.17
N ASN A 49 -5.17 -14.58 13.06
CA ASN A 49 -5.06 -14.80 14.50
C ASN A 49 -6.22 -15.63 15.09
N ASN A 50 -7.37 -15.66 14.40
CA ASN A 50 -8.53 -16.47 14.77
C ASN A 50 -8.61 -17.80 14.02
N GLY A 51 -7.62 -18.16 13.19
CA GLY A 51 -7.59 -19.39 12.42
C GLY A 51 -8.65 -19.44 11.30
N LEU A 52 -9.01 -18.30 10.71
CA LEU A 52 -10.06 -18.18 9.70
C LEU A 52 -9.52 -18.07 8.26
N LEU A 53 -8.20 -18.22 8.07
CA LEU A 53 -7.54 -18.10 6.77
C LEU A 53 -6.81 -19.41 6.40
N ASP A 54 -7.55 -20.52 6.38
CA ASP A 54 -6.98 -21.81 5.99
C ASP A 54 -6.43 -21.76 4.56
N GLY A 55 -5.18 -22.19 4.38
CA GLY A 55 -4.49 -22.22 3.09
C GLY A 55 -3.97 -20.87 2.62
N VAL A 56 -4.24 -19.76 3.29
CA VAL A 56 -3.58 -18.48 3.01
C VAL A 56 -2.16 -18.51 3.60
N VAL A 57 -1.17 -18.14 2.76
CA VAL A 57 0.25 -18.17 3.12
C VAL A 57 0.71 -16.82 3.66
N GLU A 58 0.40 -15.76 2.92
CA GLU A 58 0.77 -14.39 3.29
C GLU A 58 -0.09 -13.37 2.54
N TRP A 59 -0.01 -12.12 2.96
CA TRP A 59 -0.57 -10.97 2.23
C TRP A 59 0.40 -9.80 2.24
N VAL A 60 0.51 -9.17 1.07
CA VAL A 60 1.45 -8.08 0.83
C VAL A 60 0.69 -6.82 0.48
N PRO A 61 0.60 -5.83 1.39
CA PRO A 61 0.01 -4.54 1.09
C PRO A 61 0.93 -3.71 0.19
N ALA A 62 0.32 -2.99 -0.76
CA ALA A 62 0.93 -1.98 -1.60
C ALA A 62 0.19 -0.65 -1.42
N PHE A 63 0.43 0.37 -2.27
CA PHE A 63 -0.24 1.67 -2.11
C PHE A 63 -1.75 1.63 -2.35
N CYS A 64 -2.20 0.83 -3.33
CA CYS A 64 -3.60 0.80 -3.78
C CYS A 64 -4.22 -0.59 -3.71
N SER A 65 -3.47 -1.61 -3.28
CA SER A 65 -3.91 -3.00 -3.33
C SER A 65 -3.28 -3.84 -2.23
N VAL A 66 -3.84 -5.03 -2.02
CA VAL A 66 -3.25 -6.10 -1.21
C VAL A 66 -3.22 -7.36 -2.07
N THR A 67 -2.07 -7.99 -2.19
CA THR A 67 -1.94 -9.31 -2.82
C THR A 67 -1.95 -10.38 -1.73
N VAL A 68 -2.85 -11.35 -1.86
CA VAL A 68 -3.02 -12.48 -0.94
C VAL A 68 -2.55 -13.74 -1.64
N HIS A 69 -1.53 -14.37 -1.10
CA HIS A 69 -0.98 -15.63 -1.59
C HIS A 69 -1.60 -16.80 -0.82
N PHE A 70 -1.94 -17.87 -1.53
CA PHE A 70 -2.58 -19.04 -0.95
C PHE A 70 -2.04 -20.34 -1.57
N ASP A 71 -2.15 -21.43 -0.84
CA ASP A 71 -1.86 -22.77 -1.34
C ASP A 71 -3.13 -23.35 -1.99
N PRO A 72 -3.15 -23.56 -3.31
CA PRO A 72 -4.31 -24.10 -4.02
C PRO A 72 -4.64 -25.56 -3.66
N ALA A 73 -3.75 -26.26 -2.97
CA ALA A 73 -4.02 -27.60 -2.44
C ALA A 73 -4.85 -27.55 -1.14
N LEU A 74 -4.86 -26.40 -0.45
CA LEU A 74 -5.51 -26.21 0.85
C LEU A 74 -6.68 -25.22 0.78
N ALA A 75 -6.65 -24.24 -0.12
CA ALA A 75 -7.68 -23.22 -0.27
C ALA A 75 -8.31 -23.23 -1.68
N ASP A 76 -9.61 -23.08 -1.72
CA ASP A 76 -10.35 -22.84 -2.97
C ASP A 76 -10.26 -21.35 -3.33
N GLY A 77 -9.60 -21.04 -4.47
CA GLY A 77 -9.37 -19.67 -4.90
C GLY A 77 -10.64 -18.88 -5.18
N GLU A 78 -11.71 -19.51 -5.72
CA GLU A 78 -12.99 -18.84 -5.97
C GLU A 78 -13.71 -18.49 -4.66
N ARG A 79 -13.73 -19.42 -3.72
CA ARG A 79 -14.27 -19.19 -2.39
C ARG A 79 -13.49 -18.08 -1.68
N LEU A 80 -12.15 -18.15 -1.71
CA LEU A 80 -11.30 -17.13 -1.11
C LEU A 80 -11.55 -15.75 -1.74
N ALA A 81 -11.67 -15.67 -3.08
CA ALA A 81 -11.97 -14.41 -3.77
C ALA A 81 -13.30 -13.80 -3.29
N ASN A 82 -14.33 -14.62 -3.09
CA ASN A 82 -15.61 -14.15 -2.57
C ASN A 82 -15.49 -13.64 -1.12
N GLU A 83 -14.78 -14.34 -0.25
CA GLU A 83 -14.55 -13.95 1.14
C GLU A 83 -13.77 -12.62 1.21
N LEU A 84 -12.70 -12.48 0.41
CA LEU A 84 -11.92 -11.24 0.31
C LEU A 84 -12.75 -10.08 -0.25
N SER A 85 -13.62 -10.33 -1.23
CA SER A 85 -14.52 -9.32 -1.77
C SER A 85 -15.51 -8.79 -0.70
N ILE A 86 -16.10 -9.69 0.08
CA ILE A 86 -17.00 -9.32 1.18
C ILE A 86 -16.24 -8.49 2.23
N LEU A 87 -15.02 -8.91 2.58
CA LEU A 87 -14.19 -8.21 3.55
C LEU A 87 -13.81 -6.79 3.05
N ALA A 88 -13.38 -6.68 1.79
CA ALA A 88 -12.99 -5.41 1.18
C ALA A 88 -14.15 -4.40 1.14
N ARG A 89 -15.36 -4.85 0.84
CA ARG A 89 -16.57 -4.00 0.81
C ARG A 89 -16.98 -3.46 2.18
N LYS A 90 -16.55 -4.08 3.28
CA LYS A 90 -16.79 -3.55 4.64
C LYS A 90 -16.07 -2.22 4.87
N GLY A 91 -15.04 -1.91 4.07
CA GLY A 91 -14.40 -0.61 4.02
C GLY A 91 -13.73 -0.19 5.33
N ALA A 92 -13.21 -1.16 6.10
CA ALA A 92 -12.46 -0.84 7.31
C ALA A 92 -11.27 0.06 6.93
N ARG A 93 -11.17 1.20 7.60
CA ARG A 93 -10.02 2.11 7.44
C ARG A 93 -9.15 1.99 8.66
N ALA A 94 -7.87 1.73 8.46
CA ALA A 94 -6.92 1.88 9.56
C ALA A 94 -6.85 3.37 9.93
N SER A 95 -6.97 3.66 11.20
CA SER A 95 -6.50 4.93 11.73
C SER A 95 -4.98 4.88 11.61
N ALA A 96 -4.42 5.72 10.74
CA ALA A 96 -2.98 5.78 10.53
C ALA A 96 -2.29 6.38 11.77
N VAL A 97 -2.21 5.60 12.83
CA VAL A 97 -1.31 5.88 13.96
C VAL A 97 0.02 5.20 13.62
N GLY A 98 0.73 5.76 12.67
CA GLY A 98 2.09 5.36 12.36
C GLY A 98 3.10 6.06 13.29
N CYS A 99 4.24 5.44 13.55
CA CYS A 99 5.39 6.13 14.13
C CYS A 99 6.08 6.96 13.04
N ARG A 100 6.37 8.23 13.37
CA ARG A 100 7.24 9.05 12.52
C ARG A 100 8.69 8.72 12.87
N TRP A 101 9.42 8.26 11.88
CA TRP A 101 10.85 8.00 11.99
C TRP A 101 11.64 9.17 11.43
N HIS A 102 12.68 9.60 12.15
CA HIS A 102 13.69 10.54 11.66
C HIS A 102 14.91 9.74 11.25
N ILE A 103 15.12 9.62 9.95
CA ILE A 103 16.24 8.86 9.39
C ILE A 103 17.35 9.85 9.03
N PRO A 104 18.54 9.78 9.66
CA PRO A 104 19.66 10.61 9.28
C PRO A 104 20.17 10.18 7.89
N VAL A 105 20.36 11.16 7.00
CA VAL A 105 20.84 10.94 5.63
C VAL A 105 22.07 11.82 5.40
N CYS A 106 23.12 11.24 4.79
CA CYS A 106 24.31 11.96 4.38
C CYS A 106 24.22 12.29 2.89
N PHE A 107 24.42 13.56 2.54
CA PHE A 107 24.40 14.06 1.16
C PHE A 107 25.79 14.44 0.65
N ASP A 108 26.87 14.03 1.32
CA ASP A 108 28.22 14.24 0.81
C ASP A 108 28.39 13.52 -0.53
N GLN A 109 29.23 14.08 -1.40
CA GLN A 109 29.39 13.62 -2.79
C GLN A 109 29.72 12.11 -2.91
N GLU A 110 30.41 11.54 -1.92
CA GLU A 110 30.70 10.11 -1.86
C GLU A 110 29.46 9.24 -1.71
N PHE A 111 28.42 9.75 -1.01
CA PHE A 111 27.18 9.02 -0.68
C PHE A 111 25.99 9.44 -1.55
N ALA A 112 26.10 10.59 -2.23
CA ALA A 112 25.07 11.10 -3.15
C ALA A 112 25.68 11.51 -4.49
N PRO A 113 26.30 10.58 -5.24
CA PRO A 113 27.02 10.90 -6.48
C PRO A 113 26.13 11.45 -7.59
N ASP A 114 24.85 11.14 -7.57
CA ASP A 114 23.83 11.55 -8.54
C ASP A 114 23.10 12.86 -8.18
N LEU A 115 23.34 13.43 -7.00
CA LEU A 115 22.64 14.63 -6.51
C LEU A 115 22.79 15.82 -7.47
N ALA A 116 23.98 16.05 -8.01
CA ALA A 116 24.23 17.16 -8.93
C ALA A 116 23.50 16.96 -10.27
N GLU A 117 23.48 15.75 -10.79
CA GLU A 117 22.79 15.40 -12.02
C GLU A 117 21.26 15.52 -11.85
N LEU A 118 20.72 15.01 -10.73
CA LEU A 118 19.31 15.15 -10.39
C LEU A 118 18.90 16.62 -10.28
N ALA A 119 19.68 17.44 -9.58
CA ALA A 119 19.43 18.87 -9.43
C ALA A 119 19.39 19.57 -10.80
N ALA A 120 20.38 19.30 -11.67
CA ALA A 120 20.43 19.84 -13.02
C ALA A 120 19.22 19.41 -13.85
N ALA A 121 18.83 18.14 -13.82
CA ALA A 121 17.66 17.61 -14.55
C ALA A 121 16.33 18.24 -14.11
N LYS A 122 16.27 18.75 -12.87
CA LYS A 122 15.09 19.43 -12.30
C LYS A 122 15.19 20.96 -12.33
N ASN A 123 16.28 21.53 -12.88
CA ASN A 123 16.59 22.95 -12.84
C ASN A 123 16.59 23.52 -11.40
N LEU A 124 17.15 22.77 -10.46
CA LEU A 124 17.31 23.13 -9.06
C LEU A 124 18.80 23.21 -8.71
N HIS A 125 19.10 23.89 -7.60
CA HIS A 125 20.42 23.80 -6.99
C HIS A 125 20.49 22.54 -6.09
N PRO A 126 21.63 21.86 -5.93
CA PRO A 126 21.75 20.71 -5.03
C PRO A 126 21.23 20.96 -3.61
N ALA A 127 21.45 22.16 -3.06
CA ALA A 127 20.92 22.54 -1.75
C ALA A 127 19.39 22.54 -1.69
N ASP A 128 18.72 22.97 -2.78
CA ASP A 128 17.25 22.99 -2.85
C ASP A 128 16.67 21.55 -2.87
N VAL A 129 17.36 20.63 -3.53
CA VAL A 129 16.98 19.20 -3.53
C VAL A 129 17.09 18.63 -2.11
N ILE A 130 18.18 18.92 -1.40
CA ILE A 130 18.37 18.49 -0.01
C ILE A 130 17.27 19.07 0.89
N GLU A 131 16.95 20.35 0.75
CA GLU A 131 15.91 21.00 1.53
C GLU A 131 14.54 20.36 1.26
N LEU A 132 14.18 20.11 -0.01
CA LEU A 132 12.95 19.44 -0.38
C LEU A 132 12.86 18.04 0.22
N MET A 133 13.93 17.25 0.14
CA MET A 133 13.96 15.90 0.70
C MET A 133 13.84 15.89 2.23
N THR A 134 14.53 16.81 2.91
CA THR A 134 14.55 16.84 4.39
C THR A 134 13.31 17.49 5.00
N SER A 135 12.62 18.36 4.27
CA SER A 135 11.35 18.99 4.71
C SER A 135 10.12 18.16 4.39
N THR A 136 10.23 17.17 3.51
CA THR A 136 9.10 16.34 3.10
C THR A 136 8.92 15.15 4.03
N VAL A 137 7.68 14.87 4.43
CA VAL A 137 7.33 13.63 5.12
C VAL A 137 6.91 12.60 4.08
N PHE A 138 7.71 11.54 3.97
CA PHE A 138 7.41 10.41 3.09
C PHE A 138 6.51 9.41 3.81
N THR A 139 5.52 8.85 3.12
CA THR A 139 4.54 7.88 3.63
C THR A 139 4.50 6.63 2.75
#